data_903296964a4e30789faa86d9ae24345f
#
_entry.id   903296964a4e30789faa86d9ae24345f
#
_cell.length_a   1.000
_cell.length_b   1.000
_cell.length_c   1.000
_cell.angle_alpha   90.00
_cell.angle_beta   90.00
_cell.angle_gamma   90.00
#
_symmetry.space_group_name_H-M   'P 1'
#
loop_
_entity.id
_entity.type
_entity.pdbx_description
1 polymer ?
#
loop_
_entity_poly.entity_id
_entity_poly.type
_entity_poly.pdbx_seq_one_letter_code
_entity_poly.pdbx_strand_id
1 'polypeptide(L)'
;IAHRCEKACHRAAISFNPNTRTAIIDKTKCVNCGLCSKACQYNAIQNFLRPCVQACKVKAISTDEDFAAKIDDNKCVQCGACVYQCPFGAIMDKSSIVDVIKMIKDSDFSKKYPIYAIVAPSISSQFKYATLGQVVTSIKLLGFHSVVEAALGADMVSYEEAKELSEKGFLTSSCCPTFVSFIKKNYPKLVENISSNLSPMATLGKYIKEITPNAKVVFIGPCVSKKQEIKDERVKDYVDYVLTFEELQALIDSRDIDASKLEESVLDNASYFGRIFARTGGLSDAVKQSLKEQNIDFEVKPLVCDGLDNCKMGLIKAQSPARDFNFIEGMGCINGCIGGPCCLTHELRDKTEVDKYGNLAKEKTISDAIGVLKDIK
;
A
#
# COMPACT_ATOMS: atom_id res chain seq x y z
N ILE A 1 -10.13 11.50 48.70
CA ILE A 1 -9.98 11.17 47.25
C ILE A 1 -10.70 12.26 46.47
N ALA A 2 -9.99 12.89 45.55
CA ALA A 2 -10.43 14.17 44.98
C ALA A 2 -11.56 14.08 43.92
N HIS A 3 -12.12 12.90 43.63
CA HIS A 3 -13.21 12.66 42.68
C HIS A 3 -13.13 13.50 41.35
N ARG A 4 -11.89 13.83 40.93
CA ARG A 4 -11.66 14.67 39.74
C ARG A 4 -12.19 14.06 38.46
N CYS A 5 -12.13 12.73 38.35
CA CYS A 5 -12.69 12.01 37.19
C CYS A 5 -14.21 12.13 37.05
N GLU A 6 -14.91 12.09 38.19
CA GLU A 6 -16.36 12.30 38.26
C GLU A 6 -16.73 13.74 37.84
N LYS A 7 -16.02 14.73 38.42
CA LYS A 7 -16.22 16.14 38.07
C LYS A 7 -15.90 16.47 36.60
N ALA A 8 -14.97 15.75 35.99
CA ALA A 8 -14.57 15.92 34.59
C ALA A 8 -15.56 15.25 33.62
N CYS A 9 -16.49 14.44 34.11
CA CYS A 9 -17.41 13.70 33.25
C CYS A 9 -18.68 14.51 32.94
N HIS A 10 -18.72 15.20 31.81
CA HIS A 10 -19.90 15.98 31.36
C HIS A 10 -21.15 15.14 31.11
N ARG A 11 -21.03 13.81 31.05
CA ARG A 11 -22.16 12.88 30.85
C ARG A 11 -22.63 12.24 32.15
N ALA A 12 -22.07 12.61 33.30
CA ALA A 12 -22.36 12.01 34.61
C ALA A 12 -22.32 10.46 34.59
N ALA A 13 -21.40 9.91 33.79
CA ALA A 13 -21.25 8.47 33.61
C ALA A 13 -20.35 7.82 34.66
N ILE A 14 -19.80 8.58 35.62
CA ILE A 14 -18.89 8.06 36.64
C ILE A 14 -19.53 8.24 38.01
N SER A 15 -19.56 7.15 38.76
CA SER A 15 -19.93 7.11 40.17
C SER A 15 -18.87 6.34 40.96
N PHE A 16 -18.92 6.39 42.28
CA PHE A 16 -18.04 5.62 43.16
C PHE A 16 -18.83 4.61 43.96
N ASN A 17 -18.34 3.39 44.00
CA ASN A 17 -18.86 2.38 44.93
C ASN A 17 -18.55 2.81 46.35
N PRO A 18 -19.56 2.96 47.23
CA PRO A 18 -19.36 3.45 48.61
C PRO A 18 -18.52 2.49 49.49
N ASN A 19 -18.59 1.20 49.18
CA ASN A 19 -17.89 0.16 49.99
C ASN A 19 -16.44 -0.03 49.55
N THR A 20 -16.20 -0.11 48.22
CA THR A 20 -14.85 -0.36 47.66
C THR A 20 -14.10 0.91 47.33
N ARG A 21 -14.77 2.05 47.28
CA ARG A 21 -14.25 3.36 46.83
C ARG A 21 -13.67 3.33 45.41
N THR A 22 -14.03 2.35 44.61
CA THR A 22 -13.63 2.23 43.21
C THR A 22 -14.58 3.03 42.30
N ALA A 23 -14.04 3.61 41.24
CA ALA A 23 -14.85 4.29 40.21
C ALA A 23 -15.58 3.25 39.36
N ILE A 24 -16.88 3.47 39.18
CA ILE A 24 -17.74 2.70 38.31
C ILE A 24 -18.10 3.60 37.11
N ILE A 25 -17.91 3.09 35.89
CA ILE A 25 -18.26 3.80 34.66
C ILE A 25 -19.52 3.17 34.06
N ASP A 26 -20.60 3.94 34.03
CA ASP A 26 -21.85 3.57 33.36
C ASP A 26 -21.62 3.61 31.83
N LYS A 27 -21.52 2.44 31.20
CA LYS A 27 -21.27 2.31 29.78
C LYS A 27 -22.40 2.84 28.91
N THR A 28 -23.61 2.92 29.42
CA THR A 28 -24.77 3.46 28.68
C THR A 28 -24.72 4.97 28.52
N LYS A 29 -24.08 5.66 29.46
CA LYS A 29 -23.89 7.13 29.47
C LYS A 29 -22.52 7.53 28.92
N CYS A 30 -21.53 6.65 29.01
CA CYS A 30 -20.14 6.93 28.63
C CYS A 30 -19.98 7.03 27.12
N VAL A 31 -19.50 8.17 26.64
CA VAL A 31 -19.18 8.43 25.21
C VAL A 31 -17.68 8.27 24.90
N ASN A 32 -16.92 7.67 25.80
CA ASN A 32 -15.48 7.35 25.60
C ASN A 32 -14.59 8.58 25.27
N CYS A 33 -14.93 9.77 25.77
CA CYS A 33 -14.20 11.01 25.48
C CYS A 33 -12.81 11.13 26.14
N GLY A 34 -12.48 10.26 27.10
CA GLY A 34 -11.19 10.22 27.78
C GLY A 34 -10.92 11.32 28.81
N LEU A 35 -11.85 12.25 29.08
CA LEU A 35 -11.65 13.35 30.03
C LEU A 35 -11.37 12.87 31.44
N CYS A 36 -12.07 11.80 31.87
CA CYS A 36 -11.86 11.20 33.20
C CYS A 36 -10.45 10.59 33.37
N SER A 37 -9.92 9.97 32.31
CA SER A 37 -8.56 9.43 32.30
C SER A 37 -7.52 10.55 32.43
N LYS A 38 -7.70 11.65 31.65
CA LYS A 38 -6.82 12.83 31.72
C LYS A 38 -6.89 13.54 33.09
N ALA A 39 -8.04 13.53 33.73
CA ALA A 39 -8.22 14.15 35.04
C ALA A 39 -7.73 13.30 36.22
N CYS A 40 -7.45 12.01 36.00
CA CYS A 40 -7.01 11.08 37.01
C CYS A 40 -5.50 11.21 37.26
N GLN A 41 -5.13 11.83 38.39
CA GLN A 41 -3.72 11.98 38.78
C GLN A 41 -3.03 10.67 39.15
N TYR A 42 -3.83 9.62 39.41
CA TYR A 42 -3.33 8.30 39.86
C TYR A 42 -3.28 7.27 38.74
N ASN A 43 -3.59 7.69 37.48
CA ASN A 43 -3.69 6.77 36.36
C ASN A 43 -4.64 5.58 36.57
N ALA A 44 -5.60 5.71 37.50
CA ALA A 44 -6.52 4.65 37.91
C ALA A 44 -7.66 4.43 36.87
N ILE A 45 -7.87 5.38 35.98
CA ILE A 45 -8.80 5.25 34.86
C ILE A 45 -7.96 5.26 33.57
N GLN A 46 -7.92 4.13 32.91
CA GLN A 46 -7.22 3.98 31.65
C GLN A 46 -8.23 3.84 30.50
N ASN A 47 -7.95 4.52 29.41
CA ASN A 47 -8.73 4.39 28.19
C ASN A 47 -7.99 3.43 27.25
N PHE A 48 -8.41 2.19 27.21
CA PHE A 48 -7.86 1.18 26.31
C PHE A 48 -8.62 1.21 25.00
N LEU A 49 -8.10 1.98 24.05
CA LEU A 49 -8.54 1.85 22.68
C LEU A 49 -7.88 0.61 22.05
N ARG A 50 -8.65 -0.18 21.32
CA ARG A 50 -8.09 -1.31 20.57
C ARG A 50 -7.06 -0.82 19.57
N PRO A 51 -5.97 -1.56 19.33
CA PRO A 51 -4.94 -1.16 18.37
C PRO A 51 -5.51 -0.85 16.99
N CYS A 52 -6.49 -1.62 16.50
CA CYS A 52 -7.15 -1.39 15.22
C CYS A 52 -7.92 -0.04 15.17
N VAL A 53 -8.60 0.34 16.27
CA VAL A 53 -9.31 1.62 16.37
C VAL A 53 -8.33 2.79 16.41
N GLN A 54 -7.23 2.63 17.17
CA GLN A 54 -6.15 3.63 17.26
C GLN A 54 -5.44 3.86 15.93
N ALA A 55 -5.18 2.78 15.18
CA ALA A 55 -4.51 2.82 13.88
C ALA A 55 -5.38 3.43 12.79
N CYS A 56 -6.71 3.44 12.95
CA CYS A 56 -7.63 3.90 11.90
C CYS A 56 -7.67 5.42 11.79
N LYS A 57 -6.89 5.99 10.90
CA LYS A 57 -6.79 7.45 10.68
C LYS A 57 -8.07 8.07 10.10
N VAL A 58 -8.89 7.28 9.42
CA VAL A 58 -10.20 7.71 8.89
C VAL A 58 -11.35 7.40 9.84
N LYS A 59 -11.07 6.86 11.04
CA LYS A 59 -12.07 6.52 12.06
C LYS A 59 -13.23 5.65 11.53
N ALA A 60 -12.89 4.68 10.69
CA ALA A 60 -13.83 3.74 10.10
C ALA A 60 -14.14 2.54 11.00
N ILE A 61 -13.49 2.39 12.15
CA ILE A 61 -13.65 1.22 13.02
C ILE A 61 -14.38 1.61 14.29
N SER A 62 -15.47 0.89 14.55
CA SER A 62 -16.24 0.91 15.78
C SER A 62 -16.33 -0.49 16.38
N THR A 63 -16.99 -0.66 17.51
CA THR A 63 -17.34 -1.95 18.09
C THR A 63 -18.84 -2.13 18.05
N ASP A 64 -19.29 -3.35 17.77
CA ASP A 64 -20.70 -3.74 17.90
C ASP A 64 -21.07 -4.07 19.36
N GLU A 65 -22.31 -4.57 19.56
CA GLU A 65 -22.83 -4.95 20.88
C GLU A 65 -22.06 -6.09 21.52
N ASP A 66 -21.52 -7.00 20.72
CA ASP A 66 -20.69 -8.14 21.15
C ASP A 66 -19.21 -7.78 21.27
N PHE A 67 -18.89 -6.50 21.21
CA PHE A 67 -17.53 -5.97 21.22
C PHE A 67 -16.66 -6.44 20.03
N ALA A 68 -17.22 -6.98 18.96
CA ALA A 68 -16.46 -7.26 17.74
C ALA A 68 -16.14 -5.95 16.98
N ALA A 69 -15.06 -5.95 16.22
CA ALA A 69 -14.70 -4.79 15.40
C ALA A 69 -15.61 -4.71 14.17
N LYS A 70 -16.30 -3.58 14.01
CA LYS A 70 -17.12 -3.28 12.84
C LYS A 70 -16.48 -2.19 11.99
N ILE A 71 -16.30 -2.46 10.71
CA ILE A 71 -15.69 -1.53 9.75
C ILE A 71 -16.80 -0.85 8.94
N ASP A 72 -16.77 0.48 8.91
CA ASP A 72 -17.65 1.30 8.06
C ASP A 72 -17.00 1.45 6.68
N ASP A 73 -17.48 0.73 5.68
CA ASP A 73 -16.96 0.72 4.32
C ASP A 73 -17.05 2.08 3.62
N ASN A 74 -18.00 2.93 4.02
CA ASN A 74 -18.11 4.27 3.47
C ASN A 74 -16.93 5.17 3.88
N LYS A 75 -16.35 4.93 5.06
CA LYS A 75 -15.18 5.65 5.56
C LYS A 75 -13.88 4.93 5.27
N CYS A 76 -13.89 3.60 5.24
CA CYS A 76 -12.70 2.78 5.09
C CYS A 76 -12.02 3.03 3.74
N VAL A 77 -10.74 3.38 3.76
CA VAL A 77 -9.88 3.55 2.56
C VAL A 77 -8.98 2.34 2.32
N GLN A 78 -9.20 1.27 3.05
CA GLN A 78 -8.56 -0.03 2.91
C GLN A 78 -7.02 -0.01 3.00
N CYS A 79 -6.50 0.88 3.84
CA CYS A 79 -5.06 1.04 4.03
C CYS A 79 -4.36 -0.15 4.72
N GLY A 80 -5.12 -1.08 5.35
CA GLY A 80 -4.57 -2.25 6.04
C GLY A 80 -3.94 -1.97 7.41
N ALA A 81 -3.91 -0.73 7.90
CA ALA A 81 -3.29 -0.42 9.19
C ALA A 81 -3.91 -1.19 10.37
N CYS A 82 -5.19 -1.50 10.31
CA CYS A 82 -5.89 -2.31 11.33
C CYS A 82 -5.48 -3.79 11.28
N VAL A 83 -5.14 -4.30 10.10
CA VAL A 83 -4.61 -5.67 9.91
C VAL A 83 -3.23 -5.75 10.57
N TYR A 84 -2.33 -4.87 10.18
CA TYR A 84 -0.97 -4.81 10.70
C TYR A 84 -0.89 -4.62 12.23
N GLN A 85 -1.77 -3.77 12.79
CA GLN A 85 -1.75 -3.44 14.22
C GLN A 85 -2.51 -4.45 15.09
N CYS A 86 -3.14 -5.48 14.52
CA CYS A 86 -3.88 -6.47 15.31
C CYS A 86 -2.94 -7.59 15.81
N PRO A 87 -2.56 -7.63 17.09
CA PRO A 87 -1.61 -8.62 17.60
C PRO A 87 -2.21 -10.05 17.67
N PHE A 88 -3.52 -10.16 17.45
CA PHE A 88 -4.26 -11.42 17.55
C PHE A 88 -4.71 -11.96 16.20
N GLY A 89 -4.41 -11.29 15.08
CA GLY A 89 -4.93 -11.65 13.77
C GLY A 89 -6.47 -11.62 13.65
N ALA A 90 -7.16 -10.90 14.57
CA ALA A 90 -8.62 -10.84 14.58
C ALA A 90 -9.21 -9.98 13.44
N ILE A 91 -8.40 -9.14 12.82
CA ILE A 91 -8.70 -8.43 11.58
C ILE A 91 -7.66 -8.87 10.57
N MET A 92 -8.11 -9.52 9.52
CA MET A 92 -7.26 -9.98 8.42
C MET A 92 -7.81 -9.45 7.10
N ASP A 93 -6.98 -9.42 6.10
CA ASP A 93 -7.41 -9.22 4.72
C ASP A 93 -7.99 -10.53 4.15
N LYS A 94 -8.75 -10.43 3.07
CA LYS A 94 -9.23 -11.62 2.37
C LYS A 94 -8.08 -12.27 1.61
N SER A 95 -7.69 -13.47 2.02
CA SER A 95 -6.63 -14.23 1.36
C SER A 95 -7.04 -14.66 -0.05
N SER A 96 -6.06 -14.58 -0.98
CA SER A 96 -6.17 -15.09 -2.35
C SER A 96 -5.36 -16.37 -2.58
N ILE A 97 -4.74 -16.94 -1.53
CA ILE A 97 -3.86 -18.12 -1.65
C ILE A 97 -4.56 -19.29 -2.33
N VAL A 98 -5.77 -19.63 -1.87
CA VAL A 98 -6.52 -20.81 -2.38
C VAL A 98 -6.88 -20.61 -3.85
N ASP A 99 -7.31 -19.42 -4.23
CA ASP A 99 -7.66 -19.10 -5.62
C ASP A 99 -6.43 -19.17 -6.53
N VAL A 100 -5.28 -18.66 -6.07
CA VAL A 100 -4.02 -18.74 -6.82
C VAL A 100 -3.52 -20.18 -6.94
N ILE A 101 -3.58 -20.98 -5.86
CA ILE A 101 -3.22 -22.41 -5.92
C ILE A 101 -4.11 -23.14 -6.93
N LYS A 102 -5.41 -22.88 -6.92
CA LYS A 102 -6.35 -23.46 -7.88
C LYS A 102 -5.97 -23.07 -9.31
N MET A 103 -5.72 -21.80 -9.55
CA MET A 103 -5.32 -21.29 -10.87
C MET A 103 -4.03 -21.94 -11.37
N ILE A 104 -3.01 -22.12 -10.50
CA ILE A 104 -1.75 -22.79 -10.85
C ILE A 104 -2.02 -24.26 -11.21
N LYS A 105 -2.85 -24.97 -10.45
CA LYS A 105 -3.22 -26.37 -10.76
C LYS A 105 -4.01 -26.47 -12.05
N ASP A 106 -4.98 -25.61 -12.28
CA ASP A 106 -5.82 -25.59 -13.49
C ASP A 106 -5.00 -25.31 -14.75
N SER A 107 -3.94 -24.50 -14.62
CA SER A 107 -2.97 -24.22 -15.69
C SER A 107 -1.99 -25.36 -15.97
N ASP A 108 -2.01 -26.43 -15.19
CA ASP A 108 -0.97 -27.48 -15.18
C ASP A 108 0.44 -26.87 -15.04
N PHE A 109 0.61 -26.05 -14.00
CA PHE A 109 1.86 -25.35 -13.70
C PHE A 109 2.34 -24.50 -14.91
N SER A 110 1.44 -23.68 -15.41
CA SER A 110 1.65 -22.76 -16.55
C SER A 110 1.90 -23.42 -17.90
N LYS A 111 1.57 -24.70 -18.08
CA LYS A 111 1.69 -25.39 -19.38
C LYS A 111 0.52 -25.10 -20.32
N LYS A 112 -0.72 -24.99 -19.77
CA LYS A 112 -1.93 -24.72 -20.60
C LYS A 112 -2.08 -23.23 -20.92
N TYR A 113 -1.77 -22.37 -19.98
CA TYR A 113 -1.71 -20.91 -20.12
C TYR A 113 -0.69 -20.33 -19.15
N PRO A 114 0.04 -19.28 -19.55
CA PRO A 114 1.08 -18.71 -18.68
C PRO A 114 0.48 -17.92 -17.53
N ILE A 115 1.10 -18.04 -16.36
CA ILE A 115 0.79 -17.24 -15.17
C ILE A 115 1.98 -16.33 -14.87
N TYR A 116 1.79 -15.03 -14.96
CA TYR A 116 2.81 -14.03 -14.67
C TYR A 116 2.67 -13.55 -13.22
N ALA A 117 3.79 -13.50 -12.51
CA ALA A 117 3.90 -12.83 -11.23
C ALA A 117 4.46 -11.43 -11.43
N ILE A 118 3.70 -10.38 -11.12
CA ILE A 118 4.17 -9.00 -11.07
C ILE A 118 4.59 -8.72 -9.64
N VAL A 119 5.89 -8.49 -9.38
CA VAL A 119 6.40 -8.27 -8.02
C VAL A 119 6.66 -6.79 -7.73
N ALA A 120 6.21 -6.32 -6.57
CA ALA A 120 6.46 -4.96 -6.12
C ALA A 120 7.95 -4.75 -5.81
N PRO A 121 8.57 -3.59 -6.13
CA PRO A 121 9.99 -3.35 -5.89
C PRO A 121 10.40 -3.46 -4.41
N SER A 122 9.46 -3.25 -3.47
CA SER A 122 9.68 -3.44 -2.04
C SER A 122 10.06 -4.88 -1.66
N ILE A 123 9.87 -5.87 -2.54
CA ILE A 123 10.31 -7.27 -2.32
C ILE A 123 11.81 -7.37 -2.03
N SER A 124 12.60 -6.44 -2.57
CA SER A 124 14.05 -6.42 -2.40
C SER A 124 14.53 -6.28 -0.95
N SER A 125 13.67 -5.80 -0.05
CA SER A 125 14.01 -5.63 1.37
C SER A 125 13.34 -6.67 2.29
N GLN A 126 12.53 -7.60 1.78
CA GLN A 126 11.62 -8.37 2.61
C GLN A 126 12.15 -9.76 3.00
N PHE A 127 12.63 -10.52 2.06
CA PHE A 127 13.05 -11.92 2.27
C PHE A 127 14.53 -11.98 2.67
N LYS A 128 14.87 -11.59 3.91
CA LYS A 128 16.28 -11.40 4.36
C LYS A 128 17.10 -12.68 4.46
N TYR A 129 16.48 -13.83 4.39
CA TYR A 129 17.10 -15.14 4.43
C TYR A 129 17.58 -15.66 3.05
N ALA A 130 17.20 -14.95 1.99
CA ALA A 130 17.52 -15.31 0.62
C ALA A 130 17.83 -14.06 -0.21
N THR A 131 18.54 -14.21 -1.32
CA THR A 131 18.72 -13.13 -2.30
C THR A 131 17.44 -12.93 -3.11
N LEU A 132 17.27 -11.75 -3.73
CA LEU A 132 16.12 -11.50 -4.60
C LEU A 132 16.02 -12.53 -5.73
N GLY A 133 17.15 -12.90 -6.35
CA GLY A 133 17.20 -13.91 -7.40
C GLY A 133 16.71 -15.28 -6.94
N GLN A 134 17.04 -15.68 -5.71
CA GLN A 134 16.57 -16.92 -5.08
C GLN A 134 15.05 -16.88 -4.79
N VAL A 135 14.52 -15.72 -4.35
CA VAL A 135 13.07 -15.53 -4.18
C VAL A 135 12.36 -15.62 -5.52
N VAL A 136 12.90 -15.05 -6.57
CA VAL A 136 12.37 -15.17 -7.94
C VAL A 136 12.32 -16.63 -8.40
N THR A 137 13.38 -17.40 -8.13
CA THR A 137 13.41 -18.84 -8.42
C THR A 137 12.33 -19.58 -7.62
N SER A 138 12.15 -19.24 -6.34
CA SER A 138 11.08 -19.82 -5.51
C SER A 138 9.70 -19.58 -6.12
N ILE A 139 9.42 -18.37 -6.59
CA ILE A 139 8.15 -18.03 -7.25
C ILE A 139 7.94 -18.89 -8.51
N LYS A 140 8.98 -19.07 -9.32
CA LYS A 140 8.90 -19.96 -10.50
C LYS A 140 8.63 -21.41 -10.12
N LEU A 141 9.26 -21.91 -9.05
CA LEU A 141 9.03 -23.27 -8.54
C LEU A 141 7.61 -23.48 -7.99
N LEU A 142 6.93 -22.42 -7.54
CA LEU A 142 5.51 -22.47 -7.19
C LEU A 142 4.61 -22.74 -8.40
N GLY A 143 5.10 -22.55 -9.64
CA GLY A 143 4.36 -22.81 -10.88
C GLY A 143 4.04 -21.58 -11.71
N PHE A 144 4.62 -20.44 -11.38
CA PHE A 144 4.51 -19.25 -12.22
C PHE A 144 5.40 -19.38 -13.46
N HIS A 145 4.87 -18.96 -14.61
CA HIS A 145 5.59 -18.96 -15.89
C HIS A 145 6.77 -17.99 -15.88
N SER A 146 6.51 -16.78 -15.42
CA SER A 146 7.51 -15.70 -15.39
C SER A 146 7.26 -14.75 -14.22
N VAL A 147 8.35 -14.09 -13.78
CA VAL A 147 8.33 -13.04 -12.78
C VAL A 147 8.79 -11.75 -13.43
N VAL A 148 8.00 -10.69 -13.29
CA VAL A 148 8.27 -9.36 -13.85
C VAL A 148 8.16 -8.29 -12.77
N GLU A 149 8.94 -7.23 -12.90
CA GLU A 149 8.96 -6.14 -11.96
C GLU A 149 7.78 -5.19 -12.17
N ALA A 150 6.98 -4.91 -11.12
CA ALA A 150 6.02 -3.82 -11.16
C ALA A 150 6.70 -2.45 -11.40
N ALA A 151 8.00 -2.39 -11.19
CA ALA A 151 8.86 -1.25 -11.48
C ALA A 151 8.81 -0.83 -12.98
N LEU A 152 8.70 -1.81 -13.91
CA LEU A 152 8.51 -1.50 -15.33
C LEU A 152 7.17 -0.77 -15.57
N GLY A 153 6.11 -1.21 -14.87
CA GLY A 153 4.85 -0.48 -14.88
C GLY A 153 4.95 0.92 -14.27
N ALA A 154 5.85 1.11 -13.28
CA ALA A 154 6.12 2.43 -12.71
C ALA A 154 6.87 3.33 -13.69
N ASP A 155 7.80 2.81 -14.48
CA ASP A 155 8.43 3.53 -15.57
C ASP A 155 7.40 4.01 -16.60
N MET A 156 6.49 3.11 -17.03
CA MET A 156 5.40 3.46 -17.96
C MET A 156 4.50 4.55 -17.40
N VAL A 157 4.09 4.43 -16.14
CA VAL A 157 3.20 5.39 -15.48
C VAL A 157 3.88 6.74 -15.32
N SER A 158 5.11 6.79 -14.82
CA SER A 158 5.82 8.06 -14.61
C SER A 158 6.06 8.81 -15.92
N TYR A 159 6.26 8.07 -17.03
CA TYR A 159 6.42 8.65 -18.36
C TYR A 159 5.15 9.37 -18.85
N GLU A 160 3.98 8.75 -18.66
CA GLU A 160 2.70 9.36 -19.03
C GLU A 160 2.22 10.40 -17.99
N GLU A 161 2.47 10.19 -16.71
CA GLU A 161 2.10 11.12 -15.63
C GLU A 161 2.87 12.45 -15.74
N ALA A 162 4.12 12.41 -16.24
CA ALA A 162 4.91 13.59 -16.53
C ALA A 162 4.24 14.48 -17.61
N LYS A 163 3.73 13.90 -18.69
CA LYS A 163 2.98 14.62 -19.73
C LYS A 163 1.69 15.21 -19.15
N GLU A 164 0.90 14.37 -18.49
CA GLU A 164 -0.37 14.78 -17.88
C GLU A 164 -0.17 15.95 -16.91
N LEU A 165 0.90 15.92 -16.09
CA LEU A 165 1.24 16.98 -15.16
C LEU A 165 1.58 18.28 -15.89
N SER A 166 2.37 18.21 -16.96
CA SER A 166 2.74 19.41 -17.74
C SER A 166 1.54 20.06 -18.44
N GLU A 167 0.57 19.27 -18.87
CA GLU A 167 -0.68 19.74 -19.51
C GLU A 167 -1.65 20.35 -18.49
N LYS A 168 -1.84 19.69 -17.34
CA LYS A 168 -2.81 20.11 -16.33
C LYS A 168 -2.27 21.17 -15.34
N GLY A 169 -0.96 21.29 -15.22
CA GLY A 169 -0.29 22.23 -14.30
C GLY A 169 -0.40 21.88 -12.81
N PHE A 170 -1.32 20.97 -12.42
CA PHE A 170 -1.43 20.44 -11.06
C PHE A 170 -2.03 19.04 -11.07
N LEU A 171 -1.40 18.13 -10.33
CA LEU A 171 -1.80 16.73 -10.27
C LEU A 171 -1.56 16.11 -8.89
N THR A 172 -2.36 15.11 -8.54
CA THR A 172 -2.09 14.18 -7.45
C THR A 172 -1.85 12.79 -8.03
N SER A 173 -0.93 12.04 -7.45
CA SER A 173 -0.60 10.70 -7.92
C SER A 173 -1.78 9.72 -7.82
N SER A 174 -1.81 8.72 -8.73
CA SER A 174 -2.83 7.65 -8.74
C SER A 174 -2.31 6.27 -8.36
N CYS A 175 -1.00 6.11 -8.15
CA CYS A 175 -0.35 4.82 -7.93
C CYS A 175 -0.77 4.11 -6.63
N CYS A 176 -1.19 4.85 -5.59
CA CYS A 176 -1.63 4.32 -4.30
C CYS A 176 -3.16 4.29 -4.21
N PRO A 177 -3.82 3.09 -4.23
CA PRO A 177 -5.29 2.99 -4.17
C PRO A 177 -5.89 3.56 -2.88
N THR A 178 -5.15 3.46 -1.76
CA THR A 178 -5.54 4.06 -0.48
C THR A 178 -5.61 5.58 -0.58
N PHE A 179 -4.61 6.22 -1.21
CA PHE A 179 -4.58 7.67 -1.37
C PHE A 179 -5.68 8.15 -2.31
N VAL A 180 -5.88 7.47 -3.44
CA VAL A 180 -6.99 7.74 -4.37
C VAL A 180 -8.35 7.63 -3.68
N SER A 181 -8.57 6.54 -2.91
CA SER A 181 -9.81 6.35 -2.13
C SER A 181 -9.98 7.44 -1.07
N PHE A 182 -8.89 7.88 -0.44
CA PHE A 182 -8.91 8.94 0.55
C PHE A 182 -9.33 10.28 -0.05
N ILE A 183 -8.81 10.63 -1.26
CA ILE A 183 -9.24 11.82 -1.99
C ILE A 183 -10.71 11.72 -2.36
N LYS A 184 -11.12 10.63 -3.02
CA LYS A 184 -12.50 10.44 -3.49
C LYS A 184 -13.54 10.56 -2.36
N LYS A 185 -13.21 10.05 -1.16
CA LYS A 185 -14.14 10.06 -0.01
C LYS A 185 -14.14 11.36 0.79
N ASN A 186 -13.01 12.07 0.86
CA ASN A 186 -12.86 13.20 1.79
C ASN A 186 -12.60 14.55 1.10
N TYR A 187 -12.16 14.55 -0.17
CA TYR A 187 -11.76 15.76 -0.89
C TYR A 187 -12.35 15.80 -2.31
N PRO A 188 -13.69 15.83 -2.47
CA PRO A 188 -14.34 15.73 -3.79
C PRO A 188 -13.89 16.80 -4.79
N LYS A 189 -13.49 17.98 -4.31
CA LYS A 189 -12.97 19.07 -5.16
C LYS A 189 -11.62 18.77 -5.81
N LEU A 190 -10.88 17.78 -5.31
CA LEU A 190 -9.57 17.38 -5.83
C LEU A 190 -9.63 16.10 -6.69
N VAL A 191 -10.82 15.52 -6.90
CA VAL A 191 -10.96 14.27 -7.66
C VAL A 191 -10.51 14.44 -9.11
N GLU A 192 -10.78 15.58 -9.73
CA GLU A 192 -10.37 15.89 -11.10
C GLU A 192 -8.85 16.07 -11.25
N ASN A 193 -8.17 16.34 -10.12
CA ASN A 193 -6.71 16.45 -10.09
C ASN A 193 -5.99 15.13 -9.84
N ILE A 194 -6.71 14.02 -9.64
CA ILE A 194 -6.08 12.70 -9.57
C ILE A 194 -5.58 12.36 -10.97
N SER A 195 -4.34 11.87 -11.07
CA SER A 195 -3.79 11.37 -12.33
C SER A 195 -4.74 10.35 -12.94
N SER A 196 -4.98 10.48 -14.25
CA SER A 196 -5.84 9.57 -15.01
C SER A 196 -5.20 8.21 -15.26
N ASN A 197 -3.89 8.11 -15.02
CA ASN A 197 -3.11 6.91 -15.25
C ASN A 197 -3.52 5.78 -14.28
N LEU A 198 -3.45 4.55 -14.77
CA LEU A 198 -3.58 3.35 -13.96
C LEU A 198 -2.36 3.23 -13.02
N SER A 199 -2.49 2.43 -11.95
CA SER A 199 -1.33 2.15 -11.12
C SER A 199 -0.29 1.30 -11.86
N PRO A 200 0.99 1.29 -11.43
CA PRO A 200 2.04 0.44 -12.01
C PRO A 200 1.65 -1.02 -12.16
N MET A 201 0.98 -1.59 -11.16
CA MET A 201 0.44 -2.95 -11.19
C MET A 201 -0.55 -3.14 -12.35
N ALA A 202 -1.52 -2.25 -12.46
CA ALA A 202 -2.59 -2.36 -13.46
C ALA A 202 -2.08 -2.06 -14.88
N THR A 203 -1.17 -1.09 -15.02
CA THR A 203 -0.54 -0.74 -16.31
C THR A 203 0.26 -1.92 -16.86
N LEU A 204 1.10 -2.54 -16.04
CA LEU A 204 1.87 -3.70 -16.47
C LEU A 204 0.98 -4.93 -16.70
N GLY A 205 -0.02 -5.15 -15.87
CA GLY A 205 -1.00 -6.24 -16.06
C GLY A 205 -1.76 -6.10 -17.38
N LYS A 206 -2.18 -4.87 -17.71
CA LYS A 206 -2.79 -4.55 -19.01
C LYS A 206 -1.85 -4.90 -20.15
N TYR A 207 -0.62 -4.43 -20.10
CA TYR A 207 0.40 -4.71 -21.12
C TYR A 207 0.63 -6.22 -21.30
N ILE A 208 0.79 -6.98 -20.23
CA ILE A 208 0.98 -8.44 -20.30
C ILE A 208 -0.20 -9.12 -21.01
N LYS A 209 -1.43 -8.72 -20.69
CA LYS A 209 -2.62 -9.30 -21.35
C LYS A 209 -2.82 -8.84 -22.80
N GLU A 210 -2.29 -7.69 -23.17
CA GLU A 210 -2.27 -7.25 -24.57
C GLU A 210 -1.31 -8.09 -25.44
N ILE A 211 -0.12 -8.41 -24.92
CA ILE A 211 0.87 -9.23 -25.64
C ILE A 211 0.60 -10.74 -25.51
N THR A 212 -0.06 -11.17 -24.43
CA THR A 212 -0.39 -12.57 -24.16
C THR A 212 -1.83 -12.68 -23.67
N PRO A 213 -2.83 -12.68 -24.58
CA PRO A 213 -4.26 -12.55 -24.22
C PRO A 213 -4.79 -13.63 -23.28
N ASN A 214 -4.22 -14.84 -23.30
CA ASN A 214 -4.61 -15.94 -22.40
C ASN A 214 -3.81 -15.97 -21.09
N ALA A 215 -2.93 -15.00 -20.84
CA ALA A 215 -2.15 -14.91 -19.63
C ALA A 215 -3.04 -14.67 -18.40
N LYS A 216 -2.65 -15.29 -17.28
CA LYS A 216 -3.12 -14.92 -15.95
C LYS A 216 -2.06 -14.08 -15.25
N VAL A 217 -2.51 -13.10 -14.48
CA VAL A 217 -1.62 -12.14 -13.83
C VAL A 217 -1.90 -12.12 -12.33
N VAL A 218 -0.87 -12.34 -11.55
CA VAL A 218 -0.90 -12.24 -10.09
C VAL A 218 0.07 -11.15 -9.65
N PHE A 219 -0.42 -10.16 -8.94
CA PHE A 219 0.45 -9.18 -8.29
C PHE A 219 0.90 -9.69 -6.92
N ILE A 220 2.18 -9.52 -6.60
CA ILE A 220 2.78 -9.88 -5.32
C ILE A 220 3.39 -8.63 -4.69
N GLY A 221 2.88 -8.24 -3.51
CA GLY A 221 3.35 -7.00 -2.89
C GLY A 221 2.85 -6.77 -1.46
N PRO A 222 3.21 -5.66 -0.82
CA PRO A 222 2.99 -5.40 0.60
C PRO A 222 1.60 -4.84 0.93
N CYS A 223 0.64 -4.86 -0.02
CA CYS A 223 -0.47 -3.92 0.03
C CYS A 223 -1.85 -4.61 0.00
N VAL A 224 -2.63 -4.42 1.08
CA VAL A 224 -4.03 -4.87 1.15
C VAL A 224 -4.93 -4.14 0.15
N SER A 225 -4.71 -2.82 -0.05
CA SER A 225 -5.59 -2.05 -0.94
C SER A 225 -5.47 -2.43 -2.42
N LYS A 226 -4.38 -3.09 -2.83
CA LYS A 226 -4.25 -3.69 -4.16
C LYS A 226 -5.28 -4.81 -4.41
N LYS A 227 -5.66 -5.57 -3.36
CA LYS A 227 -6.74 -6.57 -3.43
C LYS A 227 -8.12 -5.95 -3.71
N GLN A 228 -8.30 -4.69 -3.36
CA GLN A 228 -9.52 -3.96 -3.72
C GLN A 228 -9.41 -3.30 -5.09
N GLU A 229 -8.23 -2.82 -5.46
CA GLU A 229 -8.01 -2.17 -6.75
C GLU A 229 -8.34 -3.08 -7.92
N ILE A 230 -8.04 -4.37 -7.84
CA ILE A 230 -8.40 -5.35 -8.88
C ILE A 230 -9.92 -5.55 -9.06
N LYS A 231 -10.74 -4.98 -8.19
CA LYS A 231 -12.21 -4.97 -8.31
C LYS A 231 -12.75 -3.70 -8.94
N ASP A 232 -11.90 -2.67 -9.16
CA ASP A 232 -12.29 -1.46 -9.88
C ASP A 232 -12.55 -1.81 -11.35
N GLU A 233 -13.64 -1.31 -11.92
CA GLU A 233 -14.05 -1.55 -13.30
C GLU A 233 -12.95 -1.26 -14.34
N ARG A 234 -12.04 -0.33 -14.03
CA ARG A 234 -10.90 0.04 -14.89
C ARG A 234 -9.74 -0.95 -14.84
N VAL A 235 -9.72 -1.85 -13.85
CA VAL A 235 -8.55 -2.72 -13.53
C VAL A 235 -8.89 -4.21 -13.54
N LYS A 236 -10.16 -4.59 -13.29
CA LYS A 236 -10.62 -5.96 -13.05
C LYS A 236 -10.19 -6.97 -14.12
N ASP A 237 -9.98 -6.51 -15.35
CA ASP A 237 -9.62 -7.39 -16.48
C ASP A 237 -8.09 -7.54 -16.66
N TYR A 238 -7.28 -6.78 -15.92
CA TYR A 238 -5.83 -6.73 -16.11
C TYR A 238 -5.04 -7.58 -15.10
N VAL A 239 -5.54 -7.71 -13.87
CA VAL A 239 -4.89 -8.48 -12.82
C VAL A 239 -5.91 -9.43 -12.19
N ASP A 240 -5.62 -10.72 -12.20
CA ASP A 240 -6.56 -11.74 -11.75
C ASP A 240 -6.58 -11.87 -10.22
N TYR A 241 -5.40 -11.85 -9.57
CA TYR A 241 -5.27 -11.95 -8.11
C TYR A 241 -4.13 -11.08 -7.56
N VAL A 242 -4.20 -10.83 -6.25
CA VAL A 242 -3.15 -10.17 -5.48
C VAL A 242 -2.76 -11.05 -4.31
N LEU A 243 -1.47 -11.34 -4.17
CA LEU A 243 -0.86 -11.97 -3.01
C LEU A 243 -0.07 -10.93 -2.20
N THR A 244 -0.12 -11.04 -0.89
CA THR A 244 0.78 -10.29 -0.01
C THR A 244 2.13 -11.00 0.11
N PHE A 245 3.14 -10.32 0.66
CA PHE A 245 4.42 -10.99 0.95
C PHE A 245 4.28 -12.08 2.00
N GLU A 246 3.38 -11.90 2.97
CA GLU A 246 3.05 -12.94 3.95
C GLU A 246 2.41 -14.17 3.29
N GLU A 247 1.50 -13.94 2.33
CA GLU A 247 0.89 -15.02 1.55
C GLU A 247 1.90 -15.73 0.64
N LEU A 248 2.84 -14.99 0.04
CA LEU A 248 3.93 -15.58 -0.73
C LEU A 248 4.83 -16.44 0.16
N GLN A 249 5.21 -15.95 1.35
CA GLN A 249 6.00 -16.72 2.31
C GLN A 249 5.28 -18.02 2.68
N ALA A 250 3.99 -17.95 3.00
CA ALA A 250 3.19 -19.13 3.33
C ALA A 250 3.14 -20.15 2.17
N LEU A 251 3.10 -19.67 0.91
CA LEU A 251 3.14 -20.56 -0.26
C LEU A 251 4.50 -21.25 -0.42
N ILE A 252 5.61 -20.50 -0.23
CA ILE A 252 6.98 -21.04 -0.27
C ILE A 252 7.14 -22.12 0.80
N ASP A 253 6.72 -21.83 2.04
CA ASP A 253 6.79 -22.75 3.17
C ASP A 253 5.94 -24.01 2.95
N SER A 254 4.74 -23.84 2.38
CA SER A 254 3.81 -24.96 2.12
C SER A 254 4.34 -25.99 1.09
N ARG A 255 5.38 -25.61 0.35
CA ARG A 255 6.04 -26.48 -0.65
C ARG A 255 7.41 -26.93 -0.20
N ASP A 256 7.78 -26.71 1.06
CA ASP A 256 9.11 -27.02 1.63
C ASP A 256 10.27 -26.47 0.77
N ILE A 257 10.07 -25.28 0.16
CA ILE A 257 11.07 -24.64 -0.67
C ILE A 257 12.06 -23.88 0.23
N ASP A 258 13.30 -24.33 0.31
CA ASP A 258 14.39 -23.62 0.97
C ASP A 258 15.03 -22.65 -0.03
N ALA A 259 14.50 -21.41 -0.07
CA ALA A 259 14.96 -20.41 -1.01
C ALA A 259 16.46 -20.12 -0.92
N SER A 260 17.07 -20.21 0.29
CA SER A 260 18.50 -19.93 0.50
C SER A 260 19.44 -20.88 -0.23
N LYS A 261 18.93 -22.01 -0.68
CA LYS A 261 19.71 -23.05 -1.40
C LYS A 261 19.47 -23.05 -2.91
N LEU A 262 18.61 -22.19 -3.41
CA LEU A 262 18.29 -22.14 -4.83
C LEU A 262 19.31 -21.32 -5.62
N GLU A 263 19.44 -21.66 -6.90
CA GLU A 263 20.16 -20.81 -7.87
C GLU A 263 19.37 -19.52 -8.11
N GLU A 264 20.08 -18.44 -8.39
CA GLU A 264 19.48 -17.14 -8.64
C GLU A 264 18.87 -17.04 -10.05
N SER A 265 17.64 -16.60 -10.14
CA SER A 265 17.04 -16.14 -11.40
C SER A 265 17.22 -14.64 -11.55
N VAL A 266 17.49 -14.20 -12.78
CA VAL A 266 17.59 -12.77 -13.10
C VAL A 266 16.19 -12.14 -13.05
N LEU A 267 16.13 -10.95 -12.43
CA LEU A 267 14.99 -10.06 -12.46
C LEU A 267 15.52 -8.65 -12.77
N ASP A 268 15.37 -8.21 -14.01
CA ASP A 268 15.95 -6.96 -14.50
C ASP A 268 15.15 -6.45 -15.70
N ASN A 269 13.96 -5.93 -15.41
CA ASN A 269 13.01 -5.48 -16.43
C ASN A 269 12.74 -3.97 -16.36
N ALA A 270 13.30 -3.25 -15.39
CA ALA A 270 12.92 -1.88 -15.09
C ALA A 270 14.13 -0.97 -14.85
N SER A 271 13.91 0.34 -14.95
CA SER A 271 14.93 1.34 -14.67
C SER A 271 15.19 1.49 -13.16
N TYR A 272 16.26 2.24 -12.84
CA TYR A 272 16.50 2.72 -11.48
C TYR A 272 15.26 3.43 -10.90
N PHE A 273 14.66 4.32 -11.68
CA PHE A 273 13.53 5.14 -11.25
C PHE A 273 12.26 4.33 -10.99
N GLY A 274 11.98 3.32 -11.80
CA GLY A 274 10.89 2.39 -11.57
C GLY A 274 11.06 1.60 -10.28
N ARG A 275 12.28 1.15 -9.97
CA ARG A 275 12.58 0.36 -8.76
C ARG A 275 12.45 1.19 -7.49
N ILE A 276 12.91 2.45 -7.48
CA ILE A 276 12.81 3.32 -6.30
C ILE A 276 11.40 3.87 -6.05
N PHE A 277 10.46 3.65 -6.95
CA PHE A 277 9.07 4.07 -6.83
C PHE A 277 8.37 3.53 -5.56
N ALA A 278 8.87 2.43 -5.00
CA ALA A 278 8.33 1.83 -3.78
C ALA A 278 8.59 2.64 -2.51
N ARG A 279 9.55 3.56 -2.52
CA ARG A 279 9.89 4.42 -1.38
C ARG A 279 9.31 5.83 -1.53
N THR A 280 9.11 6.49 -0.39
CA THR A 280 8.72 7.90 -0.34
C THR A 280 9.70 8.78 -1.13
N GLY A 281 9.18 9.63 -2.01
CA GLY A 281 9.93 10.51 -2.92
C GLY A 281 10.30 9.85 -4.25
N GLY A 282 10.20 8.52 -4.37
CA GLY A 282 10.61 7.81 -5.58
C GLY A 282 9.75 8.12 -6.80
N LEU A 283 8.45 8.29 -6.61
CA LEU A 283 7.55 8.72 -7.68
C LEU A 283 7.90 10.13 -8.19
N SER A 284 8.12 11.06 -7.27
CA SER A 284 8.49 12.43 -7.64
C SER A 284 9.82 12.49 -8.41
N ASP A 285 10.79 11.64 -8.00
CA ASP A 285 12.07 11.51 -8.70
C ASP A 285 11.87 10.95 -10.12
N ALA A 286 10.99 9.93 -10.27
CA ALA A 286 10.67 9.34 -11.56
C ALA A 286 9.94 10.31 -12.51
N VAL A 287 8.98 11.09 -12.01
CA VAL A 287 8.27 12.11 -12.82
C VAL A 287 9.24 13.21 -13.28
N LYS A 288 10.13 13.69 -12.40
CA LYS A 288 11.16 14.65 -12.78
C LYS A 288 12.08 14.12 -13.87
N GLN A 289 12.51 12.88 -13.72
CA GLN A 289 13.36 12.23 -14.73
C GLN A 289 12.62 12.05 -16.06
N SER A 290 11.36 11.63 -16.02
CA SER A 290 10.51 11.48 -17.22
C SER A 290 10.35 12.79 -17.99
N LEU A 291 10.14 13.92 -17.31
CA LEU A 291 10.09 15.24 -17.97
C LEU A 291 11.40 15.56 -18.65
N LYS A 292 12.53 15.32 -17.98
CA LYS A 292 13.86 15.54 -18.54
C LYS A 292 14.12 14.69 -19.78
N GLU A 293 13.79 13.41 -19.73
CA GLU A 293 14.01 12.49 -20.85
C GLU A 293 13.12 12.80 -22.06
N GLN A 294 11.94 13.34 -21.82
CA GLN A 294 11.00 13.77 -22.86
C GLN A 294 11.26 15.19 -23.38
N ASN A 295 12.25 15.90 -22.82
CA ASN A 295 12.53 17.31 -23.14
C ASN A 295 11.32 18.23 -22.93
N ILE A 296 10.49 17.94 -21.91
CA ILE A 296 9.34 18.77 -21.53
C ILE A 296 9.82 19.86 -20.58
N ASP A 297 9.69 21.13 -21.00
CA ASP A 297 10.05 22.30 -20.19
C ASP A 297 8.95 22.60 -19.16
N PHE A 298 8.98 21.86 -18.06
CA PHE A 298 8.05 22.02 -16.94
C PHE A 298 8.75 21.77 -15.60
N GLU A 299 8.69 22.74 -14.70
CA GLU A 299 9.27 22.63 -13.35
C GLU A 299 8.32 21.91 -12.39
N VAL A 300 8.68 20.71 -11.97
CA VAL A 300 7.94 19.97 -10.93
C VAL A 300 8.33 20.44 -9.55
N LYS A 301 7.35 20.90 -8.79
CA LYS A 301 7.43 21.25 -7.37
C LYS A 301 6.61 20.24 -6.55
N PRO A 302 7.21 19.09 -6.17
CA PRO A 302 6.45 18.05 -5.50
C PRO A 302 6.24 18.35 -4.03
N LEU A 303 5.05 18.03 -3.53
CA LEU A 303 4.75 17.83 -2.12
C LEU A 303 4.67 16.33 -1.86
N VAL A 304 5.66 15.80 -1.18
CA VAL A 304 5.75 14.37 -0.86
C VAL A 304 5.02 14.10 0.46
N CYS A 305 4.01 13.24 0.42
CA CYS A 305 3.16 12.90 1.56
C CYS A 305 3.13 11.39 1.75
N ASP A 306 3.65 10.91 2.88
CA ASP A 306 3.56 9.51 3.30
C ASP A 306 2.79 9.34 4.61
N GLY A 307 1.98 8.29 4.69
CA GLY A 307 1.00 8.13 5.75
C GLY A 307 -0.22 9.06 5.60
N LEU A 308 -1.39 8.58 6.01
CA LEU A 308 -2.66 9.31 5.82
C LEU A 308 -2.72 10.66 6.54
N ASP A 309 -1.97 10.85 7.63
CA ASP A 309 -1.94 12.13 8.34
C ASP A 309 -1.23 13.21 7.50
N ASN A 310 -0.07 12.89 6.89
CA ASN A 310 0.65 13.78 6.00
C ASN A 310 -0.13 14.02 4.70
N CYS A 311 -0.74 12.96 4.13
CA CYS A 311 -1.64 13.09 2.98
C CYS A 311 -2.79 14.06 3.27
N LYS A 312 -3.41 13.96 4.45
CA LYS A 312 -4.47 14.88 4.88
C LYS A 312 -3.98 16.34 4.89
N MET A 313 -2.81 16.59 5.48
CA MET A 313 -2.24 17.94 5.54
C MET A 313 -1.90 18.48 4.15
N GLY A 314 -1.35 17.65 3.27
CA GLY A 314 -1.05 17.99 1.88
C GLY A 314 -2.30 18.34 1.08
N LEU A 315 -3.37 17.54 1.20
CA LEU A 315 -4.64 17.78 0.52
C LEU A 315 -5.38 19.04 1.02
N ILE A 316 -5.27 19.36 2.31
CA ILE A 316 -5.78 20.64 2.85
C ILE A 316 -5.03 21.82 2.21
N LYS A 317 -3.69 21.75 2.14
CA LYS A 317 -2.88 22.79 1.49
C LYS A 317 -3.20 22.92 0.00
N ALA A 318 -3.50 21.80 -0.68
CA ALA A 318 -3.83 21.79 -2.10
C ALA A 318 -5.11 22.56 -2.45
N GLN A 319 -6.03 22.72 -1.51
CA GLN A 319 -7.25 23.51 -1.71
C GLN A 319 -7.00 25.03 -1.59
N SER A 320 -5.81 25.45 -1.15
CA SER A 320 -5.44 26.86 -1.09
C SER A 320 -4.99 27.36 -2.46
N PRO A 321 -5.42 28.55 -2.89
CA PRO A 321 -4.91 29.17 -4.12
C PRO A 321 -3.43 29.57 -4.02
N ALA A 322 -2.89 29.74 -2.81
CA ALA A 322 -1.50 30.13 -2.55
C ALA A 322 -0.55 28.92 -2.39
N ARG A 323 -0.89 27.77 -3.00
CA ARG A 323 0.01 26.61 -2.96
C ARG A 323 1.30 26.88 -3.75
N ASP A 324 2.43 26.43 -3.21
CA ASP A 324 3.79 26.55 -3.77
C ASP A 324 4.30 25.25 -4.42
N PHE A 325 3.41 24.26 -4.60
CA PHE A 325 3.67 22.97 -5.25
C PHE A 325 2.64 22.70 -6.36
N ASN A 326 3.01 21.87 -7.32
CA ASN A 326 2.17 21.51 -8.46
C ASN A 326 1.98 19.97 -8.62
N PHE A 327 2.61 19.19 -7.77
CA PHE A 327 2.46 17.73 -7.77
C PHE A 327 2.37 17.21 -6.33
N ILE A 328 1.39 16.34 -6.03
CA ILE A 328 1.32 15.65 -4.75
C ILE A 328 1.62 14.17 -4.98
N GLU A 329 2.78 13.74 -4.48
CA GLU A 329 3.04 12.32 -4.28
C GLU A 329 2.37 11.88 -2.99
N GLY A 330 1.33 11.04 -3.10
CA GLY A 330 0.56 10.58 -1.95
C GLY A 330 0.69 9.08 -1.74
N MET A 331 1.25 8.68 -0.60
CA MET A 331 1.37 7.29 -0.17
C MET A 331 0.58 7.06 1.13
N GLY A 332 -0.34 6.07 1.15
CA GLY A 332 -1.13 5.76 2.35
C GLY A 332 -0.31 5.23 3.52
N CYS A 333 0.86 4.67 3.27
CA CYS A 333 1.78 4.10 4.25
C CYS A 333 2.96 5.04 4.51
N ILE A 334 3.47 5.07 5.75
CA ILE A 334 4.70 5.77 6.10
C ILE A 334 5.88 5.07 5.40
N ASN A 335 6.83 5.83 4.90
CA ASN A 335 7.96 5.39 4.07
C ASN A 335 7.57 4.84 2.67
N GLY A 336 6.30 4.98 2.25
CA GLY A 336 5.81 4.42 0.97
C GLY A 336 5.46 2.94 1.06
N CYS A 337 5.59 2.20 -0.05
CA CYS A 337 5.22 0.79 -0.11
C CYS A 337 6.10 -0.12 0.77
N ILE A 338 7.33 0.30 1.11
CA ILE A 338 8.20 -0.43 2.04
C ILE A 338 7.67 -0.44 3.48
N GLY A 339 6.76 0.48 3.83
CA GLY A 339 6.02 0.48 5.09
C GLY A 339 4.61 -0.10 4.95
N GLY A 340 4.36 -0.90 3.92
CA GLY A 340 3.06 -1.52 3.66
C GLY A 340 2.63 -2.49 4.78
N PRO A 341 1.30 -2.65 4.99
CA PRO A 341 0.78 -3.43 6.12
C PRO A 341 1.11 -4.92 6.09
N CYS A 342 1.45 -5.46 4.92
CA CYS A 342 1.80 -6.87 4.72
C CYS A 342 3.27 -7.04 4.28
N CYS A 343 4.14 -6.12 4.69
CA CYS A 343 5.58 -6.31 4.68
C CYS A 343 5.99 -7.30 5.76
N LEU A 344 6.97 -8.16 5.47
CA LEU A 344 7.55 -9.09 6.44
C LEU A 344 8.44 -8.38 7.45
N THR A 345 9.01 -7.24 7.07
CA THR A 345 9.86 -6.40 7.92
C THR A 345 9.53 -4.92 7.72
N HIS A 346 9.77 -4.11 8.77
CA HIS A 346 9.60 -2.65 8.77
C HIS A 346 10.84 -1.99 9.41
N GLU A 347 11.99 -2.21 8.80
CA GLU A 347 13.25 -1.69 9.32
C GLU A 347 13.64 -0.37 8.67
N LEU A 348 14.39 0.47 9.38
CA LEU A 348 14.89 1.75 8.87
C LEU A 348 15.78 1.59 7.63
N ARG A 349 16.47 0.45 7.52
CA ARG A 349 17.34 0.13 6.38
C ARG A 349 16.62 -0.31 5.11
N ASP A 350 15.31 -0.62 5.17
CA ASP A 350 14.56 -1.11 4.02
C ASP A 350 14.57 -0.12 2.84
N LYS A 351 14.62 1.19 3.14
CA LYS A 351 14.81 2.23 2.11
C LYS A 351 16.16 2.08 1.39
N THR A 352 17.22 1.86 2.15
CA THR A 352 18.58 1.67 1.60
C THR A 352 18.65 0.42 0.72
N GLU A 353 17.96 -0.66 1.09
CA GLU A 353 17.92 -1.88 0.28
C GLU A 353 17.19 -1.65 -1.05
N VAL A 354 16.09 -0.89 -1.05
CA VAL A 354 15.40 -0.49 -2.29
C VAL A 354 16.28 0.41 -3.16
N ASP A 355 17.01 1.36 -2.58
CA ASP A 355 17.95 2.20 -3.34
C ASP A 355 19.12 1.37 -3.93
N LYS A 356 19.65 0.40 -3.19
CA LYS A 356 20.64 -0.54 -3.71
C LYS A 356 20.09 -1.35 -4.88
N TYR A 357 18.87 -1.87 -4.72
CA TYR A 357 18.19 -2.60 -5.78
C TYR A 357 18.00 -1.72 -7.03
N GLY A 358 17.60 -0.47 -6.84
CA GLY A 358 17.53 0.52 -7.92
C GLY A 358 18.87 0.64 -8.67
N ASN A 359 19.96 0.78 -7.94
CA ASN A 359 21.30 0.91 -8.54
C ASN A 359 21.76 -0.32 -9.35
N LEU A 360 21.20 -1.50 -9.10
CA LEU A 360 21.50 -2.73 -9.85
C LEU A 360 20.79 -2.77 -11.21
N ALA A 361 19.82 -1.88 -11.50
CA ALA A 361 19.15 -1.85 -12.79
C ALA A 361 20.16 -1.67 -13.93
N LYS A 362 20.02 -2.47 -15.00
CA LYS A 362 20.83 -2.29 -16.22
C LYS A 362 20.40 -1.03 -16.95
N GLU A 363 19.10 -0.87 -17.16
CA GLU A 363 18.54 0.32 -17.77
C GLU A 363 18.60 1.48 -16.77
N LYS A 364 19.31 2.54 -17.13
CA LYS A 364 19.51 3.71 -16.26
C LYS A 364 18.46 4.78 -16.49
N THR A 365 17.78 4.75 -17.63
CA THR A 365 16.73 5.69 -17.98
C THR A 365 15.38 4.99 -18.06
N ILE A 366 14.32 5.78 -17.85
CA ILE A 366 12.94 5.32 -17.99
C ILE A 366 12.65 4.99 -19.46
N SER A 367 13.13 5.85 -20.36
CA SER A 367 12.94 5.69 -21.80
C SER A 367 13.57 4.40 -22.35
N ASP A 368 14.77 4.01 -21.85
CA ASP A 368 15.42 2.77 -22.27
C ASP A 368 14.62 1.55 -21.77
N ALA A 369 14.19 1.56 -20.48
CA ALA A 369 13.38 0.49 -19.91
C ALA A 369 12.06 0.27 -20.68
N ILE A 370 11.37 1.36 -21.04
CA ILE A 370 10.13 1.30 -21.83
C ILE A 370 10.43 0.95 -23.30
N GLY A 371 11.59 1.36 -23.83
CA GLY A 371 12.01 1.13 -25.21
C GLY A 371 12.01 -0.36 -25.58
N VAL A 372 12.48 -1.20 -24.66
CA VAL A 372 12.48 -2.67 -24.83
C VAL A 372 11.07 -3.23 -25.16
N LEU A 373 10.01 -2.58 -24.65
CA LEU A 373 8.62 -3.00 -24.91
C LEU A 373 8.15 -2.70 -26.34
N LYS A 374 8.75 -1.71 -27.00
CA LYS A 374 8.38 -1.32 -28.39
C LYS A 374 8.93 -2.29 -29.43
N ASP A 375 10.05 -2.94 -29.11
CA ASP A 375 10.71 -3.90 -30.00
C ASP A 375 10.06 -5.29 -29.99
N ILE A 376 9.08 -5.51 -29.09
CA ILE A 376 8.34 -6.78 -28.94
C ILE A 376 7.03 -6.79 -29.78
N LYS A 377 6.67 -5.66 -30.41
CA LYS A 377 5.56 -5.56 -31.36
C LYS A 377 6.06 -5.79 -32.76
#